data_eefa34c3ce0b50b583c2bdb6cf7a6905
#
_entry.id   eefa34c3ce0b50b583c2bdb6cf7a6905
#
_cell.length_a   1.000
_cell.length_b   1.000
_cell.length_c   1.000
_cell.angle_alpha   90.00
_cell.angle_beta   90.00
_cell.angle_gamma   90.00
#
_symmetry.space_group_name_H-M   'P 1'
#
loop_
_entity.id
_entity.type
_entity.pdbx_description
1 polymer ?
#
loop_
_entity_poly.entity_id
_entity_poly.type
_entity_poly.pdbx_seq_one_letter_code
_entity_poly.pdbx_strand_id
1 'polypeptide(L)'
;AIQITRFLSNIGQSVCYVQDNNSNFLDMLIKYYYDVNVDTGSECILYDGLYLNRKKNLVYDKEYEVEVYDYGCPVNIPSDFFEKNIRIVVCGGSPDEIDRLTAMISQLYSDDKIYYVFSFVANHDKQNVLDIMSERKSKCYFAPYSPDCFAQISDENADMYYDILGIEKPKKKKGLFRRGNKDAKV
;
A
#
# COMPACT_ATOMS: atom_id res chain seq x y z
N ALA A 1 3.45 1.84 -1.09
CA ALA A 1 2.62 3.05 -1.04
C ALA A 1 1.65 3.15 -2.24
N ILE A 2 2.10 3.07 -3.50
CA ILE A 2 1.23 3.19 -4.70
C ILE A 2 0.08 2.19 -4.69
N GLN A 3 0.31 0.91 -4.42
CA GLN A 3 -0.74 -0.12 -4.41
C GLN A 3 -1.82 0.13 -3.35
N ILE A 4 -1.47 0.60 -2.17
CA ILE A 4 -2.48 0.93 -1.16
C ILE A 4 -3.28 2.19 -1.56
N THR A 5 -2.64 3.16 -2.23
CA THR A 5 -3.35 4.30 -2.82
C THR A 5 -4.36 3.83 -3.86
N ARG A 6 -3.97 2.92 -4.76
CA ARG A 6 -4.89 2.33 -5.73
C ARG A 6 -6.03 1.55 -5.08
N PHE A 7 -5.73 0.76 -4.05
CA PHE A 7 -6.76 0.04 -3.30
C PHE A 7 -7.82 1.00 -2.74
N LEU A 8 -7.38 2.07 -2.08
CA LEU A 8 -8.28 3.08 -1.51
C LEU A 8 -9.11 3.78 -2.59
N SER A 9 -8.49 4.15 -3.71
CA SER A 9 -9.19 4.70 -4.87
C SER A 9 -10.25 3.73 -5.42
N ASN A 10 -9.93 2.44 -5.55
CA ASN A 10 -10.84 1.41 -6.07
C ASN A 10 -12.07 1.18 -5.18
N ILE A 11 -11.97 1.43 -3.88
CA ILE A 11 -13.11 1.36 -2.95
C ILE A 11 -13.85 2.70 -2.80
N GLY A 12 -13.50 3.71 -3.61
CA GLY A 12 -14.21 4.98 -3.72
C GLY A 12 -13.74 6.08 -2.77
N GLN A 13 -12.60 5.91 -2.10
CA GLN A 13 -12.01 6.97 -1.26
C GLN A 13 -11.36 8.06 -2.12
N SER A 14 -11.53 9.33 -1.72
CA SER A 14 -10.72 10.42 -2.26
C SER A 14 -9.32 10.33 -1.67
N VAL A 15 -8.36 9.86 -2.45
CA VAL A 15 -7.01 9.53 -1.96
C VAL A 15 -5.92 10.15 -2.81
N CYS A 16 -4.82 10.52 -2.16
CA CYS A 16 -3.61 10.97 -2.84
C CYS A 16 -2.37 10.26 -2.27
N TYR A 17 -1.44 9.94 -3.18
CA TYR A 17 -0.09 9.52 -2.82
C TYR A 17 0.79 10.75 -2.59
N VAL A 18 1.60 10.72 -1.54
CA VAL A 18 2.53 11.80 -1.18
C VAL A 18 3.94 11.24 -1.09
N GLN A 19 4.80 11.62 -2.03
CA GLN A 19 6.23 11.31 -1.97
C GLN A 19 6.89 12.21 -0.94
N ASP A 20 7.31 11.65 0.19
CA ASP A 20 8.04 12.33 1.27
C ASP A 20 9.43 11.69 1.45
N ASN A 21 10.15 11.56 0.35
CA ASN A 21 11.48 10.98 0.30
C ASN A 21 12.31 11.61 -0.82
N ASN A 22 13.60 11.31 -0.84
CA ASN A 22 14.55 11.85 -1.82
C ASN A 22 14.65 11.00 -3.10
N SER A 23 13.73 10.07 -3.35
CA SER A 23 13.74 9.32 -4.60
C SER A 23 13.32 10.22 -5.76
N ASN A 24 13.76 9.86 -6.96
CA ASN A 24 13.36 10.52 -8.20
C ASN A 24 12.19 9.78 -8.89
N PHE A 25 11.41 8.99 -8.14
CA PHE A 25 10.37 8.13 -8.71
C PHE A 25 9.36 8.91 -9.56
N LEU A 26 8.81 10.00 -9.01
CA LEU A 26 7.82 10.81 -9.74
C LEU A 26 8.46 11.53 -10.95
N ASP A 27 9.72 11.94 -10.87
CA ASP A 27 10.44 12.54 -12.00
C ASP A 27 10.64 11.52 -13.13
N MET A 28 10.96 10.27 -12.79
CA MET A 28 11.09 9.19 -13.75
C MET A 28 9.74 8.80 -14.36
N LEU A 29 8.67 8.82 -13.57
CA LEU A 29 7.32 8.59 -14.07
C LEU A 29 6.98 9.62 -15.16
N ILE A 30 7.15 10.90 -14.88
CA ILE A 30 6.90 11.99 -15.86
C ILE A 30 7.77 11.84 -17.11
N LYS A 31 9.02 11.44 -16.92
CA LYS A 31 10.00 11.35 -18.03
C LYS A 31 9.73 10.20 -19.00
N TYR A 32 9.27 9.05 -18.48
CA TYR A 32 9.22 7.82 -19.26
C TYR A 32 7.82 7.32 -19.61
N TYR A 33 6.76 7.88 -19.01
CA TYR A 33 5.39 7.46 -19.26
C TYR A 33 4.62 8.58 -20.01
N TYR A 34 4.05 8.26 -21.17
CA TYR A 34 3.45 9.24 -22.10
C TYR A 34 2.06 9.74 -21.68
N ASP A 35 1.36 9.00 -20.84
CA ASP A 35 -0.02 9.26 -20.39
C ASP A 35 -0.07 9.92 -19.01
N VAL A 36 1.06 10.45 -18.56
CA VAL A 36 1.16 11.22 -17.31
C VAL A 36 0.69 12.65 -17.56
N ASN A 37 -0.34 13.07 -16.83
CA ASN A 37 -0.82 14.44 -16.82
C ASN A 37 -0.25 15.17 -15.60
N VAL A 38 0.38 16.31 -15.82
CA VAL A 38 0.89 17.19 -14.77
C VAL A 38 0.05 18.46 -14.76
N ASP A 39 -0.62 18.73 -13.67
CA ASP A 39 -1.28 20.01 -13.47
C ASP A 39 -0.24 21.10 -13.24
N THR A 40 -0.17 22.06 -14.15
CA THR A 40 0.83 23.15 -14.13
C THR A 40 0.64 24.12 -12.97
N GLY A 41 -0.54 24.16 -12.36
CA GLY A 41 -0.84 25.05 -11.21
C GLY A 41 -0.39 24.45 -9.88
N SER A 42 -0.71 23.19 -9.64
CA SER A 42 -0.46 22.49 -8.38
C SER A 42 0.75 21.55 -8.43
N GLU A 43 1.34 21.33 -9.62
CA GLU A 43 2.33 20.30 -9.88
C GLU A 43 1.87 18.87 -9.46
N CYS A 44 0.57 18.70 -9.32
CA CYS A 44 -0.03 17.40 -9.05
C CYS A 44 0.04 16.53 -10.31
N ILE A 45 0.45 15.31 -10.13
CA ILE A 45 0.57 14.32 -11.21
C ILE A 45 -0.68 13.44 -11.17
N LEU A 46 -1.38 13.37 -12.29
CA LEU A 46 -2.46 12.40 -12.50
C LEU A 46 -1.94 11.31 -13.44
N TYR A 47 -1.84 10.11 -12.90
CA TYR A 47 -1.44 8.93 -13.66
C TYR A 47 -2.30 7.72 -13.31
N ASP A 48 -2.86 7.07 -14.32
CA ASP A 48 -3.71 5.89 -14.21
C ASP A 48 -4.84 6.06 -13.15
N GLY A 49 -5.44 7.25 -13.12
CA GLY A 49 -6.51 7.62 -12.19
C GLY A 49 -6.06 7.93 -10.74
N LEU A 50 -4.76 7.92 -10.46
CA LEU A 50 -4.21 8.25 -9.16
C LEU A 50 -3.63 9.66 -9.12
N TYR A 51 -3.90 10.37 -8.04
CA TYR A 51 -3.26 11.64 -7.72
C TYR A 51 -1.96 11.39 -6.97
N LEU A 52 -0.84 11.86 -7.55
CA LEU A 52 0.51 11.66 -7.02
C LEU A 52 1.16 13.02 -6.79
N ASN A 53 1.57 13.29 -5.58
CA ASN A 53 2.15 14.58 -5.18
C ASN A 53 3.53 14.40 -4.55
N ARG A 54 4.37 15.43 -4.66
CA ARG A 54 5.52 15.59 -3.76
C ARG A 54 5.09 16.35 -2.52
N LYS A 55 5.59 15.99 -1.36
CA LYS A 55 5.24 16.69 -0.10
C LYS A 55 5.45 18.21 -0.19
N LYS A 56 6.56 18.63 -0.82
CA LYS A 56 6.89 20.05 -1.01
C LYS A 56 5.89 20.83 -1.87
N ASN A 57 5.10 20.13 -2.69
CA ASN A 57 4.16 20.70 -3.65
C ASN A 57 2.70 20.42 -3.26
N LEU A 58 2.45 19.92 -2.05
CA LEU A 58 1.10 19.74 -1.54
C LEU A 58 0.42 21.11 -1.44
N VAL A 59 -0.39 21.41 -2.45
CA VAL A 59 -1.32 22.52 -2.42
C VAL A 59 -2.62 21.99 -1.84
N TYR A 60 -3.01 22.51 -0.69
CA TYR A 60 -4.23 22.08 0.05
C TYR A 60 -5.54 22.56 -0.58
N ASP A 61 -5.53 22.88 -1.89
CA ASP A 61 -6.73 23.29 -2.61
C ASP A 61 -7.73 22.14 -2.85
N LYS A 62 -7.29 20.91 -2.65
CA LYS A 62 -8.10 19.71 -2.77
C LYS A 62 -8.03 18.91 -1.48
N GLU A 63 -9.15 18.83 -0.78
CA GLU A 63 -9.25 17.95 0.39
C GLU A 63 -9.34 16.50 -0.04
N TYR A 64 -8.35 15.69 0.37
CA TYR A 64 -8.39 14.25 0.25
C TYR A 64 -8.86 13.65 1.57
N GLU A 65 -9.70 12.62 1.49
CA GLU A 65 -10.12 11.85 2.67
C GLU A 65 -8.95 11.06 3.27
N VAL A 66 -8.02 10.62 2.40
CA VAL A 66 -6.84 9.85 2.79
C VAL A 66 -5.60 10.33 2.05
N GLU A 67 -4.53 10.51 2.79
CA GLU A 67 -3.18 10.78 2.25
C GLU A 67 -2.25 9.61 2.57
N VAL A 68 -1.62 9.05 1.55
CA VAL A 68 -0.68 7.93 1.68
C VAL A 68 0.74 8.45 1.52
N TYR A 69 1.43 8.65 2.63
CA TYR A 69 2.82 9.13 2.65
C TYR A 69 3.82 8.00 2.38
N ASP A 70 4.73 8.24 1.46
CA ASP A 70 5.85 7.35 1.14
C ASP A 70 7.16 7.98 1.63
N TYR A 71 7.66 7.47 2.74
CA TYR A 71 8.91 7.91 3.34
C TYR A 71 10.14 7.25 2.71
N GLY A 72 9.96 6.32 1.76
CA GLY A 72 11.05 5.56 1.16
C GLY A 72 11.75 4.65 2.17
N CYS A 73 13.09 4.71 2.17
CA CYS A 73 13.92 3.93 3.10
C CYS A 73 14.85 4.88 3.89
N PRO A 74 14.31 5.61 4.87
CA PRO A 74 15.09 6.58 5.63
C PRO A 74 16.05 5.89 6.60
N VAL A 75 17.21 6.50 6.85
CA VAL A 75 18.18 6.05 7.88
C VAL A 75 17.58 6.23 9.28
N ASN A 76 16.92 7.37 9.51
CA ASN A 76 16.21 7.67 10.74
C ASN A 76 14.72 7.82 10.42
N ILE A 77 13.86 7.27 11.27
CA ILE A 77 12.42 7.36 11.10
C ILE A 77 11.99 8.83 11.29
N PRO A 78 11.31 9.43 10.31
CA PRO A 78 10.81 10.79 10.43
C PRO A 78 9.81 10.93 11.58
N SER A 79 9.86 12.04 12.31
CA SER A 79 9.00 12.28 13.48
C SER A 79 7.51 12.24 13.11
N ASP A 80 7.13 12.79 11.96
CA ASP A 80 5.75 12.82 11.48
C ASP A 80 5.20 11.45 11.06
N PHE A 81 6.06 10.43 10.86
CA PHE A 81 5.63 9.04 10.74
C PHE A 81 4.82 8.59 11.96
N PHE A 82 5.23 9.01 13.17
CA PHE A 82 4.53 8.63 14.41
C PHE A 82 3.20 9.35 14.60
N GLU A 83 2.96 10.43 13.87
CA GLU A 83 1.71 11.18 13.89
C GLU A 83 0.63 10.58 12.98
N LYS A 84 1.00 9.67 12.07
CA LYS A 84 0.06 9.06 11.12
C LYS A 84 -0.91 8.09 11.82
N ASN A 85 -2.14 8.06 11.33
CA ASN A 85 -3.19 7.20 11.88
C ASN A 85 -2.85 5.71 11.77
N ILE A 86 -2.29 5.29 10.64
CA ILE A 86 -1.85 3.92 10.35
C ILE A 86 -0.43 4.00 9.80
N ARG A 87 0.44 3.15 10.29
CA ARG A 87 1.86 3.10 9.92
C ARG A 87 2.19 1.72 9.38
N ILE A 88 2.84 1.70 8.22
CA ILE A 88 3.19 0.46 7.54
C ILE A 88 4.68 0.47 7.26
N VAL A 89 5.37 -0.55 7.74
CA VAL A 89 6.77 -0.84 7.45
C VAL A 89 6.80 -1.93 6.40
N VAL A 90 7.41 -1.65 5.24
CA VAL A 90 7.56 -2.62 4.15
C VAL A 90 8.99 -3.13 4.14
N CYS A 91 9.16 -4.45 4.09
CA CYS A 91 10.45 -5.12 4.12
C CYS A 91 10.45 -6.31 3.15
N GLY A 92 11.61 -6.69 2.67
CA GLY A 92 11.80 -7.97 1.98
C GLY A 92 12.17 -9.08 2.95
N GLY A 93 12.52 -10.25 2.39
CA GLY A 93 12.92 -11.42 3.15
C GLY A 93 14.43 -11.74 3.08
N SER A 94 15.23 -10.88 2.42
CA SER A 94 16.67 -11.12 2.35
C SER A 94 17.35 -10.82 3.70
N PRO A 95 18.48 -11.49 4.02
CA PRO A 95 19.15 -11.32 5.31
C PRO A 95 19.50 -9.89 5.65
N ASP A 96 19.93 -9.09 4.68
CA ASP A 96 20.28 -7.68 4.85
C ASP A 96 19.06 -6.78 5.08
N GLU A 97 17.90 -7.13 4.51
CA GLU A 97 16.64 -6.42 4.77
C GLU A 97 16.12 -6.75 6.17
N ILE A 98 16.20 -8.00 6.59
CA ILE A 98 15.82 -8.43 7.93
C ILE A 98 16.72 -7.78 9.00
N ASP A 99 18.02 -7.68 8.76
CA ASP A 99 18.97 -7.00 9.67
C ASP A 99 18.60 -5.52 9.82
N ARG A 100 18.36 -4.82 8.71
CA ARG A 100 17.87 -3.43 8.73
C ARG A 100 16.53 -3.26 9.44
N LEU A 101 15.60 -4.17 9.22
CA LEU A 101 14.32 -4.18 9.93
C LEU A 101 14.53 -4.35 11.43
N THR A 102 15.37 -5.27 11.85
CA THR A 102 15.66 -5.51 13.27
C THR A 102 16.24 -4.26 13.95
N ALA A 103 17.20 -3.60 13.28
CA ALA A 103 17.75 -2.33 13.74
C ALA A 103 16.68 -1.23 13.84
N MET A 104 15.76 -1.15 12.87
CA MET A 104 14.67 -0.17 12.86
C MET A 104 13.63 -0.47 13.95
N ILE A 105 13.26 -1.73 14.17
CA ILE A 105 12.29 -2.15 15.19
C ILE A 105 12.71 -1.68 16.60
N SER A 106 14.01 -1.62 16.87
CA SER A 106 14.53 -1.12 18.16
C SER A 106 14.20 0.36 18.39
N GLN A 107 13.94 1.13 17.34
CA GLN A 107 13.54 2.55 17.39
C GLN A 107 11.99 2.72 17.41
N LEU A 108 11.26 1.66 17.10
CA LEU A 108 9.80 1.66 17.10
C LEU A 108 9.28 1.17 18.45
N TYR A 109 8.60 2.04 19.16
CA TYR A 109 7.85 1.63 20.34
C TYR A 109 6.78 0.62 19.95
N SER A 110 6.42 -0.29 20.87
CA SER A 110 5.27 -1.18 20.67
C SER A 110 4.01 -0.33 20.52
N ASP A 111 3.52 -0.22 19.29
CA ASP A 111 2.34 0.58 18.97
C ASP A 111 1.38 -0.28 18.15
N ASP A 112 0.14 -0.32 18.56
CA ASP A 112 -0.92 -1.13 17.94
C ASP A 112 -1.26 -0.70 16.51
N LYS A 113 -0.79 0.46 16.07
CA LYS A 113 -1.05 1.02 14.74
C LYS A 113 0.11 0.84 13.75
N ILE A 114 1.14 0.06 14.10
CA ILE A 114 2.24 -0.27 13.20
C ILE A 114 2.04 -1.68 12.65
N TYR A 115 1.98 -1.78 11.33
CA TYR A 115 1.87 -3.04 10.59
C TYR A 115 3.15 -3.30 9.79
N TYR A 116 3.47 -4.56 9.58
CA TYR A 116 4.67 -5.00 8.87
C TYR A 116 4.26 -5.81 7.66
N VAL A 117 4.63 -5.36 6.47
CA VAL A 117 4.31 -6.02 5.21
C VAL A 117 5.58 -6.54 4.58
N PHE A 118 5.67 -7.85 4.45
CA PHE A 118 6.80 -8.53 3.86
C PHE A 118 6.54 -8.85 2.39
N SER A 119 7.42 -8.39 1.50
CA SER A 119 7.36 -8.64 0.07
C SER A 119 8.45 -9.64 -0.34
N PHE A 120 8.19 -10.45 -1.36
CA PHE A 120 9.15 -11.39 -1.94
C PHE A 120 9.68 -12.47 -0.96
N VAL A 121 8.91 -12.83 0.06
CA VAL A 121 9.27 -13.89 0.99
C VAL A 121 8.76 -15.23 0.48
N ALA A 122 9.66 -16.19 0.32
CA ALA A 122 9.31 -17.55 -0.07
C ALA A 122 8.46 -18.23 1.01
N ASN A 123 7.54 -19.12 0.63
CA ASN A 123 6.61 -19.73 1.58
C ASN A 123 7.32 -20.48 2.73
N HIS A 124 8.47 -21.09 2.46
CA HIS A 124 9.25 -21.82 3.47
C HIS A 124 9.95 -20.89 4.46
N ASP A 125 10.15 -19.60 4.11
CA ASP A 125 10.83 -18.64 4.98
C ASP A 125 9.84 -17.81 5.84
N LYS A 126 8.55 -17.86 5.54
CA LYS A 126 7.53 -17.06 6.25
C LYS A 126 7.55 -17.33 7.77
N GLN A 127 7.72 -18.61 8.17
CA GLN A 127 7.76 -18.94 9.59
C GLN A 127 9.01 -18.36 10.27
N ASN A 128 10.16 -18.39 9.61
CA ASN A 128 11.40 -17.81 10.13
C ASN A 128 11.25 -16.30 10.35
N VAL A 129 10.65 -15.60 9.39
CA VAL A 129 10.35 -14.18 9.52
C VAL A 129 9.41 -13.89 10.70
N LEU A 130 8.34 -14.68 10.85
CA LEU A 130 7.42 -14.53 11.99
C LEU A 130 8.12 -14.78 13.33
N ASP A 131 9.05 -15.72 13.40
CA ASP A 131 9.80 -16.00 14.64
C ASP A 131 10.72 -14.85 15.03
N ILE A 132 11.33 -14.19 14.04
CA ILE A 132 12.11 -12.95 14.26
C ILE A 132 11.20 -11.83 14.77
N MET A 133 9.98 -11.69 14.23
CA MET A 133 9.04 -10.65 14.62
C MET A 133 8.45 -10.82 16.02
N SER A 134 8.56 -12.02 16.61
CA SER A 134 8.20 -12.30 18.00
C SER A 134 6.79 -11.82 18.37
N GLU A 135 6.66 -10.92 19.33
CA GLU A 135 5.36 -10.37 19.79
C GLU A 135 4.59 -9.59 18.73
N ARG A 136 5.26 -9.14 17.63
CA ARG A 136 4.66 -8.39 16.52
C ARG A 136 4.03 -9.28 15.45
N LYS A 137 4.06 -10.62 15.60
CA LYS A 137 3.56 -11.59 14.61
C LYS A 137 2.14 -11.30 14.12
N SER A 138 1.25 -10.87 15.01
CA SER A 138 -0.15 -10.56 14.69
C SER A 138 -0.33 -9.33 13.79
N LYS A 139 0.73 -8.53 13.60
CA LYS A 139 0.75 -7.35 12.74
C LYS A 139 1.57 -7.57 11.46
N CYS A 140 1.98 -8.81 11.18
CA CYS A 140 2.78 -9.17 10.03
C CYS A 140 1.91 -9.73 8.91
N TYR A 141 2.13 -9.23 7.71
CA TYR A 141 1.46 -9.64 6.48
C TYR A 141 2.49 -9.99 5.43
N PHE A 142 2.16 -10.91 4.53
CA PHE A 142 2.99 -11.29 3.40
C PHE A 142 2.29 -10.90 2.12
N ALA A 143 2.82 -9.86 1.47
CA ALA A 143 2.24 -9.38 0.22
C ALA A 143 2.46 -10.41 -0.90
N PRO A 144 1.43 -10.74 -1.69
CA PRO A 144 1.59 -11.46 -2.94
C PRO A 144 2.54 -10.72 -3.89
N TYR A 145 3.22 -11.49 -4.73
CA TYR A 145 4.09 -10.91 -5.75
C TYR A 145 3.31 -10.02 -6.71
N SER A 146 3.77 -8.79 -6.89
CA SER A 146 3.26 -7.86 -7.88
C SER A 146 4.46 -7.19 -8.57
N PRO A 147 4.70 -7.46 -9.86
CA PRO A 147 5.85 -6.93 -10.58
C PRO A 147 5.72 -5.43 -10.89
N ASP A 148 4.50 -4.91 -10.91
CA ASP A 148 4.17 -3.54 -11.23
C ASP A 148 3.40 -2.89 -10.08
N CYS A 149 3.89 -1.74 -9.60
CA CYS A 149 3.24 -1.00 -8.52
C CYS A 149 1.90 -0.37 -8.95
N PHE A 150 1.65 -0.22 -10.25
CA PHE A 150 0.39 0.25 -10.82
C PHE A 150 -0.53 -0.90 -11.28
N ALA A 151 -0.14 -2.16 -11.10
CA ALA A 151 -0.97 -3.30 -11.45
C ALA A 151 -2.32 -3.29 -10.69
N GLN A 152 -3.29 -3.97 -11.27
CA GLN A 152 -4.57 -4.22 -10.60
C GLN A 152 -4.36 -4.95 -9.28
N ILE A 153 -5.13 -4.58 -8.27
CA ILE A 153 -5.05 -5.19 -6.94
C ILE A 153 -5.66 -6.59 -7.00
N SER A 154 -4.89 -7.60 -6.63
CA SER A 154 -5.39 -8.97 -6.46
C SER A 154 -6.33 -9.08 -5.26
N ASP A 155 -7.22 -10.10 -5.25
CA ASP A 155 -8.11 -10.35 -4.10
C ASP A 155 -7.30 -10.53 -2.80
N GLU A 156 -6.16 -11.20 -2.86
CA GLU A 156 -5.27 -11.43 -1.69
C GLU A 156 -4.67 -10.13 -1.17
N ASN A 157 -4.19 -9.25 -2.06
CA ASN A 157 -3.71 -7.92 -1.68
C ASN A 157 -4.84 -7.06 -1.11
N ALA A 158 -6.02 -7.10 -1.72
CA ALA A 158 -7.19 -6.38 -1.22
C ALA A 158 -7.57 -6.84 0.19
N ASP A 159 -7.58 -8.15 0.43
CA ASP A 159 -7.87 -8.74 1.75
C ASP A 159 -6.89 -8.25 2.82
N MET A 160 -5.60 -8.21 2.51
CA MET A 160 -4.57 -7.66 3.38
C MET A 160 -4.82 -6.17 3.70
N TYR A 161 -5.16 -5.37 2.70
CA TYR A 161 -5.41 -3.94 2.91
C TYR A 161 -6.68 -3.68 3.72
N TYR A 162 -7.76 -4.45 3.52
CA TYR A 162 -8.95 -4.38 4.38
C TYR A 162 -8.59 -4.62 5.85
N ASP A 163 -7.78 -5.63 6.14
CA ASP A 163 -7.36 -5.97 7.50
C ASP A 163 -6.47 -4.87 8.12
N ILE A 164 -5.44 -4.39 7.39
CA ILE A 164 -4.53 -3.35 7.86
C ILE A 164 -5.26 -2.04 8.15
N LEU A 165 -6.20 -1.66 7.27
CA LEU A 165 -6.92 -0.39 7.36
C LEU A 165 -8.15 -0.47 8.28
N GLY A 166 -8.52 -1.67 8.74
CA GLY A 166 -9.72 -1.87 9.57
C GLY A 166 -11.02 -1.56 8.83
N ILE A 167 -11.05 -1.70 7.51
CA ILE A 167 -12.22 -1.45 6.66
C ILE A 167 -13.02 -2.74 6.50
N GLU A 168 -14.35 -2.65 6.66
CA GLU A 168 -15.21 -3.82 6.45
C GLU A 168 -15.19 -4.27 4.98
N LYS A 169 -14.95 -5.57 4.76
CA LYS A 169 -14.99 -6.16 3.42
C LYS A 169 -16.43 -6.14 2.88
N PRO A 170 -16.64 -5.74 1.62
CA PRO A 170 -17.97 -5.79 1.02
C PRO A 170 -18.48 -7.23 1.00
N LYS A 171 -19.70 -7.45 1.46
CA LYS A 171 -20.34 -8.78 1.41
C LYS A 171 -20.43 -9.23 -0.03
N LYS A 172 -19.74 -10.32 -0.40
CA LYS A 172 -19.89 -10.93 -1.73
C LYS A 172 -21.37 -11.24 -1.95
N LYS A 173 -22.05 -10.54 -2.87
CA LYS A 173 -23.42 -10.88 -3.27
C LYS A 173 -23.35 -12.31 -3.81
N LYS A 174 -23.96 -13.26 -3.10
CA LYS A 174 -24.17 -14.63 -3.63
C LYS A 174 -24.95 -14.47 -4.92
N GLY A 175 -24.27 -14.67 -6.05
CA GLY A 175 -24.93 -14.66 -7.36
C GLY A 175 -26.05 -15.69 -7.32
N LEU A 176 -27.30 -15.24 -7.44
CA LEU A 176 -28.43 -16.09 -7.71
C LEU A 176 -28.22 -16.65 -9.13
N PHE A 177 -27.54 -17.78 -9.22
CA PHE A 177 -27.63 -18.59 -10.43
C PHE A 177 -29.10 -19.02 -10.60
N ARG A 178 -29.88 -18.26 -11.40
CA ARG A 178 -31.11 -18.74 -11.96
C ARG A 178 -30.74 -19.98 -12.79
N ARG A 179 -30.98 -21.18 -12.24
CA ARG A 179 -31.11 -22.39 -13.04
C ARG A 179 -32.23 -22.13 -14.04
N GLY A 180 -31.86 -21.86 -15.29
CA GLY A 180 -32.80 -21.85 -16.39
C GLY A 180 -33.40 -23.25 -16.51
N ASN A 181 -34.70 -23.35 -16.30
CA ASN A 181 -35.49 -24.51 -16.61
C ASN A 181 -35.25 -24.94 -18.09
N LYS A 182 -34.61 -26.08 -18.29
CA LYS A 182 -34.70 -26.85 -19.51
C LYS A 182 -35.92 -27.77 -19.33
N ASP A 183 -37.08 -27.31 -19.67
CA ASP A 183 -38.25 -28.13 -20.04
C ASP A 183 -38.96 -27.43 -21.17
N ALA A 184 -38.68 -27.88 -22.38
CA ALA A 184 -39.56 -27.81 -23.51
C ALA A 184 -39.38 -29.11 -24.30
N LYS A 185 -40.25 -30.08 -23.98
CA LYS A 185 -40.62 -31.16 -24.89
C LYS A 185 -41.41 -30.54 -26.03
N VAL A 186 -41.14 -30.91 -27.23
CA VAL A 186 -41.91 -31.59 -28.28
C VAL A 186 -41.10 -31.48 -29.57
#